data_8e72aab98bd7dcd976aee0f073ca2a16
#
_entry.id   8e72aab98bd7dcd976aee0f073ca2a16
#
_cell.length_a   1.000
_cell.length_b   1.000
_cell.length_c   1.000
_cell.angle_alpha   90.00
_cell.angle_beta   90.00
_cell.angle_gamma   90.00
#
_symmetry.space_group_name_H-M   'P 1'
#
loop_
_entity.id
_entity.type
_entity.pdbx_description
1 polymer ?
#
loop_
_entity_poly.entity_id
_entity_poly.type
_entity_poly.pdbx_seq_one_letter_code
_entity_poly.pdbx_strand_id
1 'polypeptide(L)'
;MITLKDKQKIIQLYLEGKSKRKIAKITKKSRNTVDKYIREFEKSKQEDVRELPLPENIMKPPTYKKRAGRKKVLTEQIQMLLRQYMKENEWKRNHYMQKQQMKIIDMHEKLLEAGHSISYTTVRNFVNQETAKSKEVYVRRHCKPSYEVEFDWGEVKLEINGKLKVYSLAVFTLPYSNYRFARIYQSESQVCVLDVHTKFIEHIDFIPTVFTYDNMRTVVKSFVGTEKTITDSMQNISNYYQFKIRLCEARKGNEKGHVERSVEFIRRKAFSAQYSFSCLEEAQDHLLSTLKSLNQRKHHEHSQKHVELMKEEKMKGSQLTITPFDPAELIECRVDKYSTVVINQNHYSVPEGYVGAYIKAKLGAETIKLFIDGKLVAEHKRNWGLHQWVMDIYHYLDTFQKKKGALSQSECLRQAPTKIKKLYSDYYIGKEKEFIELLFYIKVHKNFERVMEAVKQLTSIRSDYVSTERILFICEQTSPVRGNTFYEDDTAQQAQSNMKAYASIFNQKEEEVDIYGT
;
A
#
# COMPACT_ATOMS: atom_id res chain seq x y z
N MET A 1 -33.50 6.07 -40.04
CA MET A 1 -34.48 5.48 -39.11
C MET A 1 -35.29 6.61 -38.49
N ILE A 2 -36.53 6.34 -38.07
CA ILE A 2 -37.39 7.32 -37.38
C ILE A 2 -37.27 7.08 -35.89
N THR A 3 -37.02 8.15 -35.16
CA THR A 3 -36.92 8.09 -33.70
C THR A 3 -38.27 8.36 -33.05
N LEU A 4 -38.39 8.09 -31.74
CA LEU A 4 -39.58 8.45 -30.97
C LEU A 4 -39.88 9.96 -31.04
N LYS A 5 -38.84 10.78 -30.99
CA LYS A 5 -38.95 12.25 -31.16
C LYS A 5 -39.52 12.65 -32.52
N ASP A 6 -39.10 11.97 -33.61
CA ASP A 6 -39.67 12.21 -34.95
C ASP A 6 -41.15 11.88 -34.98
N LYS A 7 -41.57 10.73 -34.39
CA LYS A 7 -42.98 10.30 -34.31
C LYS A 7 -43.83 11.29 -33.54
N GLN A 8 -43.34 11.72 -32.36
CA GLN A 8 -44.03 12.72 -31.53
C GLN A 8 -44.19 14.05 -32.27
N LYS A 9 -43.13 14.51 -32.95
CA LYS A 9 -43.15 15.75 -33.72
C LYS A 9 -44.13 15.70 -34.90
N ILE A 10 -44.26 14.55 -35.56
CA ILE A 10 -45.25 14.35 -36.63
C ILE A 10 -46.67 14.49 -36.08
N ILE A 11 -46.98 13.84 -34.95
CA ILE A 11 -48.28 13.89 -34.30
C ILE A 11 -48.60 15.30 -33.80
N GLN A 12 -47.63 15.99 -33.16
CA GLN A 12 -47.81 17.35 -32.71
C GLN A 12 -48.16 18.31 -33.86
N LEU A 13 -47.41 18.27 -34.98
CA LEU A 13 -47.69 19.09 -36.14
C LEU A 13 -49.04 18.78 -36.82
N TYR A 14 -49.50 17.55 -36.71
CA TYR A 14 -50.83 17.14 -37.15
C TYR A 14 -51.93 17.71 -36.26
N LEU A 15 -51.78 17.69 -34.96
CA LEU A 15 -52.70 18.28 -33.98
C LEU A 15 -52.76 19.83 -34.13
N GLU A 16 -51.65 20.45 -34.57
CA GLU A 16 -51.59 21.88 -34.92
C GLU A 16 -52.31 22.20 -36.25
N GLY A 17 -52.99 21.23 -36.91
CA GLY A 17 -53.75 21.45 -38.13
C GLY A 17 -52.90 21.56 -39.40
N LYS A 18 -51.61 21.21 -39.37
CA LYS A 18 -50.75 21.29 -40.59
C LYS A 18 -51.04 20.12 -41.56
N SER A 19 -51.05 20.43 -42.86
CA SER A 19 -51.27 19.42 -43.89
C SER A 19 -50.14 18.37 -43.94
N LYS A 20 -50.45 17.10 -44.27
CA LYS A 20 -49.47 16.01 -44.41
C LYS A 20 -48.27 16.34 -45.28
N ARG A 21 -48.45 17.18 -46.33
CA ARG A 21 -47.37 17.71 -47.19
C ARG A 21 -46.46 18.66 -46.42
N LYS A 22 -47.02 19.56 -45.63
CA LYS A 22 -46.27 20.54 -44.82
C LYS A 22 -45.51 19.85 -43.72
N ILE A 23 -46.09 18.84 -43.04
CA ILE A 23 -45.44 18.01 -42.01
C ILE A 23 -44.24 17.25 -42.60
N ALA A 24 -44.40 16.62 -43.77
CA ALA A 24 -43.32 15.90 -44.45
C ALA A 24 -42.14 16.84 -44.79
N LYS A 25 -42.41 18.08 -45.21
CA LYS A 25 -41.39 19.09 -45.49
C LYS A 25 -40.67 19.56 -44.22
N ILE A 26 -41.39 19.78 -43.12
CA ILE A 26 -40.83 20.25 -41.84
C ILE A 26 -39.98 19.17 -41.18
N THR A 27 -40.49 17.92 -41.18
CA THR A 27 -39.81 16.79 -40.50
C THR A 27 -38.75 16.11 -41.37
N LYS A 28 -38.63 16.54 -42.67
CA LYS A 28 -37.72 15.92 -43.66
C LYS A 28 -37.95 14.39 -43.80
N LYS A 29 -39.17 13.92 -43.61
CA LYS A 29 -39.55 12.51 -43.73
C LYS A 29 -40.45 12.32 -44.96
N SER A 30 -40.50 11.05 -45.46
CA SER A 30 -41.34 10.73 -46.60
C SER A 30 -42.82 10.93 -46.25
N ARG A 31 -43.65 11.32 -47.21
CA ARG A 31 -45.09 11.51 -47.05
C ARG A 31 -45.79 10.25 -46.60
N ASN A 32 -45.35 9.08 -47.11
CA ASN A 32 -45.88 7.78 -46.72
C ASN A 32 -45.61 7.47 -45.25
N THR A 33 -44.44 7.88 -44.73
CA THR A 33 -44.10 7.71 -43.34
C THR A 33 -44.94 8.58 -42.41
N VAL A 34 -45.16 9.85 -42.81
CA VAL A 34 -46.03 10.77 -42.07
C VAL A 34 -47.47 10.25 -42.06
N ASP A 35 -47.98 9.81 -43.20
CA ASP A 35 -49.34 9.26 -43.33
C ASP A 35 -49.51 8.02 -42.47
N LYS A 36 -48.54 7.12 -42.46
CA LYS A 36 -48.53 5.93 -41.58
C LYS A 36 -48.73 6.28 -40.12
N TYR A 37 -47.92 7.20 -39.56
CA TYR A 37 -48.00 7.54 -38.15
C TYR A 37 -49.25 8.36 -37.81
N ILE A 38 -49.78 9.15 -38.72
CA ILE A 38 -51.06 9.83 -38.53
C ILE A 38 -52.21 8.82 -38.50
N ARG A 39 -52.24 7.84 -39.40
CA ARG A 39 -53.27 6.79 -39.38
C ARG A 39 -53.18 5.90 -38.13
N GLU A 40 -51.98 5.57 -37.68
CA GLU A 40 -51.77 4.87 -36.40
C GLU A 40 -52.35 5.66 -35.22
N PHE A 41 -52.14 6.97 -35.22
CA PHE A 41 -52.68 7.86 -34.19
C PHE A 41 -54.21 8.00 -34.28
N GLU A 42 -54.80 8.13 -35.49
CA GLU A 42 -56.24 8.22 -35.70
C GLU A 42 -56.95 6.90 -35.31
N LYS A 43 -56.37 5.74 -35.62
CA LYS A 43 -56.89 4.44 -35.18
C LYS A 43 -56.90 4.32 -33.65
N SER A 44 -55.80 4.71 -32.98
CA SER A 44 -55.75 4.68 -31.51
C SER A 44 -56.77 5.61 -30.85
N LYS A 45 -57.18 6.69 -31.52
CA LYS A 45 -58.25 7.57 -31.05
C LYS A 45 -59.65 6.97 -31.17
N GLN A 46 -59.85 6.07 -32.12
CA GLN A 46 -61.16 5.40 -32.32
C GLN A 46 -61.37 4.20 -31.37
N GLU A 47 -60.27 3.60 -30.89
CA GLU A 47 -60.31 2.43 -30.00
C GLU A 47 -60.42 2.83 -28.51
N ASP A 48 -60.05 4.06 -28.09
CA ASP A 48 -60.02 4.50 -26.70
C ASP A 48 -61.09 5.57 -26.39
N VAL A 49 -62.36 5.18 -26.37
CA VAL A 49 -63.47 6.08 -25.93
C VAL A 49 -63.75 6.00 -24.42
N ARG A 50 -63.06 5.18 -23.66
CA ARG A 50 -63.50 4.91 -22.26
C ARG A 50 -62.52 5.14 -21.11
N GLU A 51 -61.22 5.31 -21.29
CA GLU A 51 -60.34 5.60 -20.13
C GLU A 51 -59.07 6.39 -20.51
N LEU A 52 -58.80 7.51 -19.80
CA LEU A 52 -57.49 8.15 -19.76
C LEU A 52 -56.49 7.23 -19.03
N PRO A 53 -55.37 6.86 -19.62
CA PRO A 53 -54.28 7.76 -20.04
C PRO A 53 -53.89 7.63 -21.53
N LEU A 54 -53.06 8.57 -22.04
CA LEU A 54 -52.57 8.64 -23.42
C LEU A 54 -52.25 7.27 -24.00
N PRO A 55 -52.71 6.96 -25.25
CA PRO A 55 -52.53 5.62 -25.83
C PRO A 55 -51.07 5.20 -25.76
N GLU A 56 -50.81 4.05 -25.14
CA GLU A 56 -49.46 3.49 -24.98
C GLU A 56 -48.68 3.41 -26.30
N ASN A 57 -49.37 3.29 -27.41
CA ASN A 57 -48.80 3.26 -28.77
C ASN A 57 -48.09 4.56 -29.18
N ILE A 58 -48.44 5.70 -28.59
CA ILE A 58 -47.78 6.99 -28.88
C ILE A 58 -46.43 7.11 -28.15
N MET A 59 -46.33 6.47 -26.99
CA MET A 59 -45.14 6.48 -26.14
C MET A 59 -44.10 5.40 -26.50
N LYS A 60 -44.49 4.40 -27.27
CA LYS A 60 -43.58 3.33 -27.71
C LYS A 60 -42.75 3.77 -28.92
N PRO A 61 -41.43 3.47 -28.91
CA PRO A 61 -40.60 3.74 -30.07
C PRO A 61 -41.07 2.94 -31.31
N PRO A 62 -40.83 3.48 -32.52
CA PRO A 62 -41.23 2.79 -33.75
C PRO A 62 -40.58 1.41 -33.85
N THR A 63 -41.41 0.35 -33.96
CA THR A 63 -40.92 -1.01 -34.20
C THR A 63 -40.76 -1.24 -35.71
N TYR A 64 -39.55 -1.62 -36.10
CA TYR A 64 -39.28 -2.00 -37.48
C TYR A 64 -39.39 -3.51 -37.60
N LYS A 65 -40.29 -4.00 -38.45
CA LYS A 65 -40.29 -5.42 -38.83
C LYS A 65 -38.93 -5.76 -39.44
N LYS A 66 -38.11 -6.53 -38.72
CA LYS A 66 -36.91 -7.12 -39.32
C LYS A 66 -37.38 -7.90 -40.53
N ARG A 67 -36.91 -7.54 -41.73
CA ARG A 67 -37.13 -8.37 -42.91
C ARG A 67 -36.59 -9.75 -42.59
N ALA A 68 -37.44 -10.76 -42.62
CA ALA A 68 -37.07 -12.17 -42.57
C ALA A 68 -36.36 -12.52 -43.88
N GLY A 69 -35.19 -11.94 -44.09
CA GLY A 69 -34.30 -12.38 -45.15
C GLY A 69 -33.78 -13.74 -44.73
N ARG A 70 -34.02 -14.77 -45.51
CA ARG A 70 -33.36 -16.08 -45.37
C ARG A 70 -31.88 -15.79 -45.17
N LYS A 71 -31.31 -16.22 -44.04
CA LYS A 71 -29.85 -16.19 -43.79
C LYS A 71 -29.23 -17.19 -44.78
N LYS A 72 -28.94 -16.75 -45.99
CA LYS A 72 -28.48 -17.59 -47.11
C LYS A 72 -27.13 -18.29 -46.83
N VAL A 73 -26.40 -17.87 -45.87
CA VAL A 73 -25.02 -18.32 -45.59
C VAL A 73 -24.95 -19.27 -44.39
N LEU A 74 -25.77 -19.08 -43.35
CA LEU A 74 -25.77 -19.91 -42.15
C LEU A 74 -26.80 -21.05 -42.30
N THR A 75 -26.40 -22.14 -42.96
CA THR A 75 -27.21 -23.34 -43.15
C THR A 75 -27.36 -24.15 -41.86
N GLU A 76 -28.37 -25.04 -41.78
CA GLU A 76 -28.53 -25.91 -40.60
C GLU A 76 -27.31 -26.81 -40.37
N GLN A 77 -26.66 -27.29 -41.42
CA GLN A 77 -25.44 -28.06 -41.34
C GLN A 77 -24.32 -27.30 -40.67
N ILE A 78 -24.09 -26.05 -41.07
CA ILE A 78 -23.07 -25.19 -40.45
C ILE A 78 -23.40 -24.94 -38.97
N GLN A 79 -24.64 -24.71 -38.62
CA GLN A 79 -25.08 -24.53 -37.23
C GLN A 79 -24.84 -25.79 -36.39
N MET A 80 -25.13 -26.99 -36.96
CA MET A 80 -24.84 -28.26 -36.27
C MET A 80 -23.35 -28.46 -36.00
N LEU A 81 -22.51 -28.21 -37.01
CA LEU A 81 -21.06 -28.29 -36.84
C LEU A 81 -20.54 -27.31 -35.76
N LEU A 82 -20.99 -26.07 -35.78
CA LEU A 82 -20.63 -25.09 -34.76
C LEU A 82 -21.06 -25.51 -33.36
N ARG A 83 -22.27 -26.05 -33.21
CA ARG A 83 -22.73 -26.58 -31.91
C ARG A 83 -21.93 -27.81 -31.48
N GLN A 84 -21.48 -28.65 -32.41
CA GLN A 84 -20.60 -29.78 -32.13
C GLN A 84 -19.24 -29.29 -31.59
N TYR A 85 -18.60 -28.31 -32.26
CA TYR A 85 -17.36 -27.71 -31.79
C TYR A 85 -17.48 -27.04 -30.39
N MET A 86 -18.64 -26.42 -30.14
CA MET A 86 -18.91 -25.83 -28.82
C MET A 86 -19.06 -26.91 -27.74
N LYS A 87 -19.76 -28.02 -28.01
CA LYS A 87 -19.85 -29.17 -27.09
C LYS A 87 -18.49 -29.81 -26.83
N GLU A 88 -17.66 -29.95 -27.86
CA GLU A 88 -16.29 -30.44 -27.71
C GLU A 88 -15.45 -29.52 -26.82
N ASN A 89 -15.58 -28.20 -26.97
CA ASN A 89 -14.92 -27.24 -26.09
C ASN A 89 -15.43 -27.33 -24.65
N GLU A 90 -16.71 -27.57 -24.44
CA GLU A 90 -17.29 -27.78 -23.12
C GLU A 90 -16.78 -29.08 -22.50
N TRP A 91 -16.67 -30.17 -23.26
CA TRP A 91 -16.06 -31.41 -22.83
C TRP A 91 -14.59 -31.21 -22.44
N LYS A 92 -13.78 -30.55 -23.28
CA LYS A 92 -12.37 -30.18 -22.98
C LYS A 92 -12.26 -29.37 -21.70
N ARG A 93 -13.19 -28.44 -21.46
CA ARG A 93 -13.22 -27.63 -20.23
C ARG A 93 -13.40 -28.51 -18.99
N ASN A 94 -14.31 -29.48 -19.06
CA ASN A 94 -14.62 -30.38 -17.95
C ASN A 94 -13.50 -31.40 -17.68
N HIS A 95 -12.63 -31.67 -18.68
CA HIS A 95 -11.50 -32.60 -18.58
C HIS A 95 -10.16 -31.88 -18.43
N TYR A 96 -10.11 -30.66 -17.91
CA TYR A 96 -8.89 -29.89 -17.64
C TYR A 96 -8.04 -29.55 -18.88
N MET A 97 -8.58 -29.66 -20.10
CA MET A 97 -7.92 -29.34 -21.35
C MET A 97 -8.22 -27.92 -21.84
N GLN A 98 -8.29 -26.93 -20.96
CA GLN A 98 -8.71 -25.57 -21.27
C GLN A 98 -7.84 -24.87 -22.31
N LYS A 99 -6.53 -25.18 -22.32
CA LYS A 99 -5.56 -24.62 -23.29
C LYS A 99 -5.72 -25.18 -24.71
N GLN A 100 -6.48 -26.27 -24.86
CA GLN A 100 -6.72 -26.95 -26.14
C GLN A 100 -8.15 -26.69 -26.68
N GLN A 101 -8.86 -25.73 -26.14
CA GLN A 101 -10.15 -25.33 -26.67
C GLN A 101 -9.97 -24.57 -27.99
N MET A 102 -10.84 -24.87 -28.97
CA MET A 102 -10.90 -24.13 -30.23
C MET A 102 -11.37 -22.70 -29.98
N LYS A 103 -10.68 -21.73 -30.51
CA LYS A 103 -11.12 -20.34 -30.61
C LYS A 103 -12.14 -20.21 -31.74
N ILE A 104 -12.85 -19.10 -31.77
CA ILE A 104 -13.85 -18.83 -32.86
C ILE A 104 -13.15 -18.80 -34.23
N ILE A 105 -11.87 -18.37 -34.27
CA ILE A 105 -11.10 -18.37 -35.51
C ILE A 105 -10.84 -19.80 -35.99
N ASP A 106 -10.47 -20.70 -35.09
CA ASP A 106 -10.20 -22.10 -35.41
C ASP A 106 -11.49 -22.83 -35.91
N MET A 107 -12.63 -22.50 -35.31
CA MET A 107 -13.95 -23.00 -35.76
C MET A 107 -14.28 -22.50 -37.18
N HIS A 108 -13.96 -21.24 -37.49
CA HIS A 108 -14.16 -20.65 -38.81
C HIS A 108 -13.24 -21.31 -39.84
N GLU A 109 -11.96 -21.52 -39.56
CA GLU A 109 -10.99 -22.18 -40.42
C GLU A 109 -11.44 -23.62 -40.74
N LYS A 110 -11.87 -24.40 -39.73
CA LYS A 110 -12.42 -25.75 -39.94
C LYS A 110 -13.68 -25.77 -40.84
N LEU A 111 -14.53 -24.76 -40.77
CA LEU A 111 -15.68 -24.65 -41.68
C LEU A 111 -15.24 -24.36 -43.10
N LEU A 112 -14.20 -23.56 -43.30
CA LEU A 112 -13.61 -23.29 -44.61
C LEU A 112 -12.95 -24.55 -45.20
N GLU A 113 -12.20 -25.31 -44.39
CA GLU A 113 -11.60 -26.59 -44.74
C GLU A 113 -12.66 -27.63 -45.14
N ALA A 114 -13.85 -27.61 -44.47
CA ALA A 114 -14.97 -28.43 -44.80
C ALA A 114 -15.77 -27.96 -46.05
N GLY A 115 -15.25 -26.95 -46.77
CA GLY A 115 -15.85 -26.45 -48.03
C GLY A 115 -16.99 -25.44 -47.83
N HIS A 116 -17.24 -24.93 -46.60
CA HIS A 116 -18.31 -23.96 -46.35
C HIS A 116 -17.80 -22.53 -46.50
N SER A 117 -18.32 -21.79 -47.48
CA SER A 117 -18.00 -20.36 -47.65
C SER A 117 -18.84 -19.51 -46.70
N ILE A 118 -18.24 -19.11 -45.56
CA ILE A 118 -18.90 -18.32 -44.52
C ILE A 118 -17.91 -17.24 -43.98
N SER A 119 -18.43 -16.06 -43.67
CA SER A 119 -17.58 -15.02 -43.08
C SER A 119 -17.35 -15.27 -41.58
N TYR A 120 -16.14 -14.91 -41.10
CA TYR A 120 -15.80 -14.96 -39.68
C TYR A 120 -16.79 -14.20 -38.79
N THR A 121 -17.29 -13.05 -39.26
CA THR A 121 -18.28 -12.25 -38.53
C THR A 121 -19.58 -13.01 -38.30
N THR A 122 -20.01 -13.82 -39.28
CA THR A 122 -21.25 -14.64 -39.14
C THR A 122 -21.05 -15.75 -38.13
N VAL A 123 -19.91 -16.45 -38.17
CA VAL A 123 -19.55 -17.48 -37.17
C VAL A 123 -19.47 -16.87 -35.78
N ARG A 124 -18.75 -15.74 -35.62
CA ARG A 124 -18.65 -15.05 -34.35
C ARG A 124 -20.00 -14.63 -33.77
N ASN A 125 -20.87 -14.07 -34.59
CA ASN A 125 -22.22 -13.66 -34.14
C ASN A 125 -23.06 -14.85 -33.71
N PHE A 126 -22.97 -15.98 -34.42
CA PHE A 126 -23.68 -17.21 -34.07
C PHE A 126 -23.15 -17.78 -32.75
N VAL A 127 -21.85 -17.99 -32.63
CA VAL A 127 -21.23 -18.53 -31.41
C VAL A 127 -21.53 -17.62 -30.20
N ASN A 128 -21.41 -16.32 -30.35
CA ASN A 128 -21.74 -15.36 -29.27
C ASN A 128 -23.23 -15.39 -28.90
N GLN A 129 -24.11 -15.63 -29.86
CA GLN A 129 -25.56 -15.75 -29.62
C GLN A 129 -25.91 -17.04 -28.89
N GLU A 130 -25.30 -18.16 -29.26
CA GLU A 130 -25.49 -19.47 -28.61
C GLU A 130 -24.81 -19.52 -27.22
N THR A 131 -23.63 -18.85 -27.08
CA THR A 131 -22.93 -18.73 -25.80
C THR A 131 -23.44 -17.59 -24.91
N ALA A 132 -24.38 -16.78 -25.40
CA ALA A 132 -25.03 -15.76 -24.57
C ALA A 132 -25.79 -16.46 -23.43
N LYS A 133 -25.04 -16.81 -22.39
CA LYS A 133 -25.58 -17.28 -21.11
C LYS A 133 -26.60 -16.25 -20.61
N SER A 134 -27.65 -16.70 -19.98
CA SER A 134 -28.48 -15.87 -19.11
C SER A 134 -27.52 -15.03 -18.26
N LYS A 135 -27.71 -13.73 -18.25
CA LYS A 135 -26.86 -12.83 -17.40
C LYS A 135 -26.93 -13.40 -16.00
N GLU A 136 -25.76 -13.79 -15.47
CA GLU A 136 -25.68 -14.25 -14.09
C GLU A 136 -26.21 -13.14 -13.18
N VAL A 137 -27.13 -13.48 -12.31
CA VAL A 137 -27.64 -12.57 -11.29
C VAL A 137 -26.71 -12.69 -10.10
N TYR A 138 -25.98 -11.61 -9.80
CA TYR A 138 -25.15 -11.57 -8.62
C TYR A 138 -26.01 -11.26 -7.40
N VAL A 139 -26.00 -12.17 -6.42
CA VAL A 139 -26.64 -11.92 -5.13
C VAL A 139 -25.75 -10.98 -4.33
N ARG A 140 -26.31 -9.85 -3.92
CA ARG A 140 -25.57 -8.87 -3.10
C ARG A 140 -25.24 -9.48 -1.73
N ARG A 141 -23.96 -9.47 -1.36
CA ARG A 141 -23.48 -9.94 -0.08
C ARG A 141 -23.76 -8.90 1.01
N HIS A 142 -24.35 -9.33 2.12
CA HIS A 142 -24.51 -8.49 3.31
C HIS A 142 -23.23 -8.58 4.16
N CYS A 143 -22.48 -7.50 4.27
CA CYS A 143 -21.28 -7.42 5.10
C CYS A 143 -21.69 -6.96 6.51
N LYS A 144 -21.33 -7.74 7.53
CA LYS A 144 -21.50 -7.35 8.93
C LYS A 144 -20.30 -6.51 9.39
N PRO A 145 -20.50 -5.46 10.20
CA PRO A 145 -19.37 -4.69 10.74
C PRO A 145 -18.46 -5.58 11.60
N SER A 146 -17.15 -5.36 11.54
CA SER A 146 -16.10 -6.07 12.30
C SER A 146 -15.99 -7.57 12.04
N TYR A 147 -16.76 -8.10 11.09
CA TYR A 147 -16.79 -9.54 10.86
C TYR A 147 -15.64 -9.99 9.96
N GLU A 148 -15.40 -9.30 8.87
CA GLU A 148 -14.49 -9.74 7.85
C GLU A 148 -13.55 -8.66 7.37
N VAL A 149 -12.32 -9.06 7.07
CA VAL A 149 -11.34 -8.29 6.31
C VAL A 149 -10.80 -9.15 5.17
N GLU A 150 -10.62 -8.55 4.01
CA GLU A 150 -10.02 -9.17 2.84
C GLU A 150 -8.58 -8.67 2.67
N PHE A 151 -7.64 -9.59 2.44
CA PHE A 151 -6.23 -9.30 2.20
C PHE A 151 -5.80 -9.76 0.82
N ASP A 152 -4.98 -8.93 0.15
CA ASP A 152 -4.36 -9.28 -1.13
C ASP A 152 -3.00 -8.62 -1.32
N TRP A 153 -2.14 -9.29 -2.10
CA TRP A 153 -0.92 -8.74 -2.64
C TRP A 153 -1.14 -8.17 -4.03
N GLY A 154 -0.50 -7.06 -4.31
CA GLY A 154 -0.37 -6.49 -5.64
C GLY A 154 1.05 -6.07 -5.93
N GLU A 155 1.38 -5.87 -7.18
CA GLU A 155 2.67 -5.33 -7.61
C GLU A 155 2.55 -3.86 -7.96
N VAL A 156 3.57 -3.07 -7.60
CA VAL A 156 3.73 -1.68 -8.00
C VAL A 156 5.16 -1.44 -8.49
N LYS A 157 5.31 -0.75 -9.62
CA LYS A 157 6.63 -0.34 -10.14
C LYS A 157 6.91 1.08 -9.67
N LEU A 158 7.99 1.25 -8.92
CA LEU A 158 8.43 2.53 -8.39
C LEU A 158 9.89 2.76 -8.76
N GLU A 159 10.21 4.01 -9.03
CA GLU A 159 11.58 4.47 -9.18
C GLU A 159 12.08 5.03 -7.84
N ILE A 160 13.04 4.33 -7.24
CA ILE A 160 13.64 4.73 -5.98
C ILE A 160 15.11 5.08 -6.23
N ASN A 161 15.47 6.33 -5.91
CA ASN A 161 16.82 6.85 -6.14
C ASN A 161 17.31 6.60 -7.59
N GLY A 162 16.45 6.89 -8.59
CA GLY A 162 16.73 6.75 -10.02
C GLY A 162 16.72 5.31 -10.54
N LYS A 163 16.33 4.31 -9.72
CA LYS A 163 16.27 2.89 -10.12
C LYS A 163 14.83 2.39 -10.11
N LEU A 164 14.33 2.01 -11.28
CA LEU A 164 13.00 1.41 -11.42
C LEU A 164 13.02 -0.05 -10.93
N LYS A 165 12.15 -0.37 -9.97
CA LYS A 165 12.02 -1.72 -9.39
C LYS A 165 10.56 -2.05 -9.12
N VAL A 166 10.24 -3.36 -9.12
CA VAL A 166 8.94 -3.87 -8.68
C VAL A 166 8.96 -4.05 -7.17
N TYR A 167 7.92 -3.58 -6.51
CA TYR A 167 7.66 -3.73 -5.08
C TYR A 167 6.32 -4.41 -4.85
N SER A 168 6.19 -5.08 -3.73
CA SER A 168 4.94 -5.74 -3.32
C SER A 168 4.07 -4.77 -2.53
N LEU A 169 2.82 -4.64 -2.91
CA LEU A 169 1.82 -3.80 -2.29
C LEU A 169 0.84 -4.67 -1.50
N ALA A 170 0.96 -4.70 -0.19
CA ALA A 170 0.02 -5.38 0.71
C ALA A 170 -1.22 -4.52 0.91
N VAL A 171 -2.41 -5.08 0.73
CA VAL A 171 -3.67 -4.34 0.83
C VAL A 171 -4.67 -5.08 1.70
N PHE A 172 -5.21 -4.40 2.69
CA PHE A 172 -6.39 -4.80 3.44
C PHE A 172 -7.60 -3.95 3.07
N THR A 173 -8.74 -4.58 2.96
CA THR A 173 -10.02 -3.90 2.76
C THR A 173 -11.06 -4.47 3.72
N LEU A 174 -11.73 -3.61 4.48
CA LEU A 174 -12.88 -3.97 5.32
C LEU A 174 -14.14 -3.91 4.44
N PRO A 175 -14.84 -5.02 4.15
CA PRO A 175 -15.95 -5.04 3.19
C PRO A 175 -17.15 -4.19 3.64
N TYR A 176 -17.38 -4.02 4.95
CA TYR A 176 -18.48 -3.21 5.47
C TYR A 176 -18.24 -1.71 5.25
N SER A 177 -17.12 -1.19 5.74
CA SER A 177 -16.79 0.24 5.64
C SER A 177 -16.13 0.63 4.33
N ASN A 178 -15.66 -0.36 3.55
CA ASN A 178 -14.75 -0.17 2.40
C ASN A 178 -13.49 0.65 2.79
N TYR A 179 -13.11 0.57 4.07
CA TYR A 179 -11.88 1.17 4.58
C TYR A 179 -10.67 0.39 4.08
N ARG A 180 -9.65 1.11 3.65
CA ARG A 180 -8.46 0.52 3.03
C ARG A 180 -7.22 0.88 3.81
N PHE A 181 -6.38 -0.14 4.00
CA PHE A 181 -5.03 -0.01 4.54
C PHE A 181 -4.06 -0.69 3.57
N ALA A 182 -2.91 -0.06 3.33
CA ALA A 182 -1.89 -0.68 2.48
C ALA A 182 -0.48 -0.27 2.89
N ARG A 183 0.49 -1.14 2.59
CA ARG A 183 1.92 -0.90 2.78
C ARG A 183 2.73 -1.48 1.62
N ILE A 184 3.89 -0.87 1.37
CA ILE A 184 4.84 -1.29 0.35
C ILE A 184 5.93 -2.14 1.01
N TYR A 185 6.26 -3.27 0.38
CA TYR A 185 7.35 -4.15 0.80
C TYR A 185 8.27 -4.48 -0.37
N GLN A 186 9.49 -4.88 -0.08
CA GLN A 186 10.42 -5.32 -1.11
C GLN A 186 10.17 -6.76 -1.58
N SER A 187 9.39 -7.55 -0.83
CA SER A 187 9.12 -8.95 -1.10
C SER A 187 7.83 -9.39 -0.41
N GLU A 188 7.19 -10.43 -0.95
CA GLU A 188 6.04 -11.13 -0.35
C GLU A 188 6.50 -12.26 0.59
N SER A 189 7.52 -12.01 1.41
CA SER A 189 8.03 -13.01 2.34
C SER A 189 7.10 -13.21 3.54
N GLN A 190 7.28 -14.35 4.24
CA GLN A 190 6.49 -14.69 5.43
C GLN A 190 6.56 -13.59 6.50
N VAL A 191 7.76 -13.03 6.74
CA VAL A 191 7.96 -11.95 7.72
C VAL A 191 7.20 -10.69 7.30
N CYS A 192 7.15 -10.36 5.99
CA CYS A 192 6.40 -9.19 5.50
C CYS A 192 4.88 -9.37 5.67
N VAL A 193 4.38 -10.60 5.44
CA VAL A 193 2.96 -10.92 5.69
C VAL A 193 2.61 -10.73 7.18
N LEU A 194 3.41 -11.29 8.08
CA LEU A 194 3.16 -11.15 9.51
C LEU A 194 3.27 -9.69 9.98
N ASP A 195 4.28 -8.95 9.48
CA ASP A 195 4.48 -7.55 9.80
C ASP A 195 3.30 -6.68 9.37
N VAL A 196 2.80 -6.88 8.14
CA VAL A 196 1.66 -6.08 7.67
C VAL A 196 0.36 -6.39 8.40
N HIS A 197 0.16 -7.65 8.85
CA HIS A 197 -0.99 -8.03 9.67
C HIS A 197 -0.93 -7.35 11.03
N THR A 198 0.22 -7.39 11.69
CA THR A 198 0.43 -6.72 12.98
C THR A 198 0.18 -5.22 12.84
N LYS A 199 0.80 -4.55 11.85
CA LYS A 199 0.63 -3.12 11.58
C LYS A 199 -0.81 -2.75 11.20
N PHE A 200 -1.53 -3.62 10.50
CA PHE A 200 -2.94 -3.42 10.17
C PHE A 200 -3.82 -3.47 11.42
N ILE A 201 -3.67 -4.50 12.25
CA ILE A 201 -4.44 -4.67 13.48
C ILE A 201 -4.19 -3.51 14.46
N GLU A 202 -2.92 -3.10 14.62
CA GLU A 202 -2.57 -1.90 15.40
C GLU A 202 -3.21 -0.63 14.84
N HIS A 203 -3.23 -0.47 13.51
CA HIS A 203 -3.78 0.72 12.85
C HIS A 203 -5.29 0.85 13.03
N ILE A 204 -6.05 -0.24 12.90
CA ILE A 204 -7.51 -0.23 13.06
C ILE A 204 -7.94 -0.30 14.53
N ASP A 205 -7.05 -0.81 15.41
CA ASP A 205 -7.22 -0.92 16.86
C ASP A 205 -8.44 -1.79 17.28
N PHE A 206 -8.70 -2.83 16.51
CA PHE A 206 -9.63 -3.93 16.82
C PHE A 206 -9.28 -5.16 15.98
N ILE A 207 -9.88 -6.32 16.32
CA ILE A 207 -9.60 -7.59 15.64
C ILE A 207 -10.86 -8.02 14.87
N PRO A 208 -10.84 -8.04 13.51
CA PRO A 208 -11.89 -8.65 12.71
C PRO A 208 -11.98 -10.16 12.97
N THR A 209 -13.21 -10.72 12.96
CA THR A 209 -13.42 -12.14 13.26
C THR A 209 -12.82 -13.08 12.21
N VAL A 210 -12.85 -12.68 10.94
CA VAL A 210 -12.41 -13.51 9.80
C VAL A 210 -11.48 -12.72 8.90
N PHE A 211 -10.32 -13.30 8.60
CA PHE A 211 -9.41 -12.80 7.57
C PHE A 211 -9.51 -13.70 6.33
N THR A 212 -9.83 -13.11 5.20
CA THR A 212 -10.02 -13.79 3.93
C THR A 212 -8.83 -13.58 3.02
N TYR A 213 -8.28 -14.68 2.52
CA TYR A 213 -7.09 -14.70 1.66
C TYR A 213 -7.38 -15.45 0.35
N ASP A 214 -6.62 -15.11 -0.68
CA ASP A 214 -6.45 -16.00 -1.83
C ASP A 214 -5.45 -17.13 -1.50
N ASN A 215 -5.29 -18.08 -2.44
CA ASN A 215 -4.38 -19.21 -2.29
C ASN A 215 -2.91 -18.80 -2.49
N MET A 216 -2.43 -17.87 -1.68
CA MET A 216 -1.04 -17.41 -1.72
C MET A 216 -0.11 -18.33 -0.92
N ARG A 217 1.13 -18.51 -1.41
CA ARG A 217 2.14 -19.41 -0.81
C ARG A 217 2.53 -19.04 0.63
N THR A 218 2.41 -17.76 0.97
CA THR A 218 2.71 -17.26 2.33
C THR A 218 1.64 -17.62 3.35
N VAL A 219 0.44 -17.98 2.90
CA VAL A 219 -0.68 -18.40 3.78
C VAL A 219 -0.91 -19.90 3.68
N VAL A 220 -0.77 -20.50 2.50
CA VAL A 220 -1.02 -21.93 2.23
C VAL A 220 0.30 -22.67 2.02
N LYS A 221 0.57 -23.66 2.86
CA LYS A 221 1.78 -24.50 2.83
C LYS A 221 1.69 -25.57 1.75
N SER A 222 0.53 -26.25 1.64
CA SER A 222 0.33 -27.36 0.70
C SER A 222 -1.13 -27.53 0.32
N PHE A 223 -1.35 -28.15 -0.84
CA PHE A 223 -2.64 -28.55 -1.36
C PHE A 223 -2.64 -30.07 -1.51
N VAL A 224 -3.50 -30.75 -0.79
CA VAL A 224 -3.71 -32.21 -0.94
C VAL A 224 -5.17 -32.42 -1.31
N GLY A 225 -5.45 -32.57 -2.61
CA GLY A 225 -6.82 -32.63 -3.11
C GLY A 225 -7.59 -31.32 -2.88
N THR A 226 -8.64 -31.39 -2.06
CA THR A 226 -9.43 -30.21 -1.63
C THR A 226 -8.96 -29.61 -0.32
N GLU A 227 -8.12 -30.32 0.43
CA GLU A 227 -7.60 -29.86 1.72
C GLU A 227 -6.41 -28.90 1.53
N LYS A 228 -6.47 -27.79 2.25
CA LYS A 228 -5.45 -26.74 2.24
C LYS A 228 -4.83 -26.64 3.63
N THR A 229 -3.52 -26.83 3.72
CA THR A 229 -2.79 -26.67 4.99
C THR A 229 -2.27 -25.25 5.09
N ILE A 230 -2.59 -24.56 6.19
CA ILE A 230 -2.13 -23.22 6.48
C ILE A 230 -0.68 -23.26 6.97
N THR A 231 0.12 -22.24 6.68
CA THR A 231 1.49 -22.13 7.18
C THR A 231 1.52 -21.96 8.71
N ASP A 232 2.52 -22.53 9.36
CA ASP A 232 2.66 -22.50 10.82
C ASP A 232 2.69 -21.06 11.36
N SER A 233 3.35 -20.15 10.63
CA SER A 233 3.42 -18.72 10.98
C SER A 233 2.06 -18.04 10.93
N MET A 234 1.24 -18.33 9.92
CA MET A 234 -0.13 -17.78 9.82
C MET A 234 -1.05 -18.39 10.88
N GLN A 235 -0.86 -19.66 11.23
CA GLN A 235 -1.59 -20.26 12.32
C GLN A 235 -1.22 -19.62 13.66
N ASN A 236 0.06 -19.31 13.90
CA ASN A 236 0.52 -18.66 15.12
C ASN A 236 -0.08 -17.26 15.29
N ILE A 237 -0.06 -16.41 14.26
CA ILE A 237 -0.66 -15.07 14.35
C ILE A 237 -2.19 -15.13 14.48
N SER A 238 -2.85 -16.10 13.82
CA SER A 238 -4.28 -16.35 13.94
C SER A 238 -4.66 -16.76 15.37
N ASN A 239 -3.89 -17.66 15.97
CA ASN A 239 -4.08 -18.09 17.36
C ASN A 239 -3.80 -16.96 18.35
N TYR A 240 -2.76 -16.15 18.09
CA TYR A 240 -2.40 -15.02 18.95
C TYR A 240 -3.52 -13.97 19.03
N TYR A 241 -4.05 -13.54 17.88
CA TYR A 241 -5.13 -12.56 17.80
C TYR A 241 -6.53 -13.18 17.83
N GLN A 242 -6.66 -14.51 17.82
CA GLN A 242 -7.91 -15.28 17.85
C GLN A 242 -8.87 -14.95 16.69
N PHE A 243 -8.34 -14.71 15.49
CA PHE A 243 -9.15 -14.58 14.28
C PHE A 243 -9.20 -15.88 13.47
N LYS A 244 -10.21 -16.02 12.62
CA LYS A 244 -10.36 -17.18 11.73
C LYS A 244 -9.74 -16.88 10.36
N ILE A 245 -9.02 -17.86 9.81
CA ILE A 245 -8.49 -17.80 8.44
C ILE A 245 -9.52 -18.41 7.49
N ARG A 246 -9.93 -17.66 6.46
CA ARG A 246 -10.75 -18.14 5.36
C ARG A 246 -9.97 -18.07 4.06
N LEU A 247 -9.90 -19.20 3.36
CA LEU A 247 -9.26 -19.28 2.04
C LEU A 247 -10.35 -19.29 0.96
N CYS A 248 -10.21 -18.44 -0.06
CA CYS A 248 -11.11 -18.44 -1.20
C CYS A 248 -11.03 -19.77 -1.96
N GLU A 249 -12.15 -20.21 -2.51
CA GLU A 249 -12.18 -21.39 -3.36
C GLU A 249 -11.54 -21.09 -4.72
N ALA A 250 -10.78 -22.04 -5.25
CA ALA A 250 -10.20 -21.92 -6.57
C ALA A 250 -11.31 -21.71 -7.62
N ARG A 251 -11.13 -20.69 -8.49
CA ARG A 251 -12.06 -20.33 -9.60
C ARG A 251 -13.37 -19.63 -9.21
N LYS A 252 -13.57 -19.23 -7.94
CA LYS A 252 -14.70 -18.40 -7.53
C LYS A 252 -14.26 -16.95 -7.33
N GLY A 253 -13.84 -16.26 -8.39
CA GLY A 253 -13.40 -14.85 -8.36
C GLY A 253 -14.41 -13.85 -7.76
N ASN A 254 -15.68 -14.28 -7.61
CA ASN A 254 -16.72 -13.46 -7.00
C ASN A 254 -16.62 -13.36 -5.48
N GLU A 255 -15.82 -14.22 -4.82
CA GLU A 255 -15.68 -14.23 -3.35
C GLU A 255 -14.77 -13.13 -2.81
N LYS A 256 -13.87 -12.58 -3.65
CA LYS A 256 -12.84 -11.60 -3.28
C LYS A 256 -12.93 -10.26 -4.05
N GLY A 257 -14.13 -9.90 -4.50
CA GLY A 257 -14.32 -8.78 -5.42
C GLY A 257 -13.99 -7.39 -4.86
N HIS A 258 -13.91 -7.22 -3.53
CA HIS A 258 -13.60 -5.92 -2.91
C HIS A 258 -12.10 -5.61 -2.90
N VAL A 259 -11.26 -6.57 -2.48
CA VAL A 259 -9.82 -6.32 -2.34
C VAL A 259 -9.08 -6.28 -3.67
N GLU A 260 -9.41 -7.15 -4.65
CA GLU A 260 -8.79 -7.11 -5.98
C GLU A 260 -9.00 -5.74 -6.66
N ARG A 261 -10.22 -5.22 -6.59
CA ARG A 261 -10.54 -3.86 -7.05
C ARG A 261 -9.81 -2.79 -6.24
N SER A 262 -9.61 -3.02 -4.93
CA SER A 262 -8.88 -2.10 -4.04
C SER A 262 -7.40 -2.04 -4.37
N VAL A 263 -6.75 -3.16 -4.68
CA VAL A 263 -5.34 -3.20 -5.12
C VAL A 263 -5.13 -2.34 -6.36
N GLU A 264 -5.93 -2.58 -7.42
CA GLU A 264 -5.85 -1.78 -8.66
C GLU A 264 -6.16 -0.30 -8.40
N PHE A 265 -7.20 -0.03 -7.63
CA PHE A 265 -7.65 1.31 -7.31
C PHE A 265 -6.58 2.10 -6.52
N ILE A 266 -5.99 1.50 -5.48
CA ILE A 266 -4.94 2.13 -4.66
C ILE A 266 -3.70 2.38 -5.51
N ARG A 267 -3.22 1.36 -6.25
CA ARG A 267 -2.05 1.50 -7.14
C ARG A 267 -2.22 2.66 -8.11
N ARG A 268 -3.39 2.76 -8.76
CA ARG A 268 -3.68 3.85 -9.68
C ARG A 268 -3.77 5.20 -8.98
N LYS A 269 -4.42 5.28 -7.82
CA LYS A 269 -4.62 6.56 -7.11
C LYS A 269 -3.34 7.09 -6.48
N ALA A 270 -2.51 6.22 -5.94
CA ALA A 270 -1.26 6.62 -5.30
C ALA A 270 -0.13 6.86 -6.32
N PHE A 271 -0.01 6.00 -7.34
CA PHE A 271 1.23 5.94 -8.11
C PHE A 271 1.10 6.23 -9.61
N SER A 272 -0.09 6.66 -10.10
CA SER A 272 -0.23 7.01 -11.52
C SER A 272 0.40 8.36 -11.88
N ALA A 273 0.37 9.31 -10.96
CA ALA A 273 0.93 10.66 -11.18
C ALA A 273 2.35 10.81 -10.60
N GLN A 274 2.63 10.13 -9.49
CA GLN A 274 3.93 10.17 -8.82
C GLN A 274 4.40 8.74 -8.53
N TYR A 275 5.49 8.32 -9.16
CA TYR A 275 6.08 6.99 -9.01
C TYR A 275 7.59 7.01 -8.76
N SER A 276 8.20 8.21 -8.73
CA SER A 276 9.63 8.43 -8.45
C SER A 276 9.80 9.09 -7.09
N PHE A 277 10.69 8.52 -6.25
CA PHE A 277 10.94 8.93 -4.88
C PHE A 277 12.43 8.81 -4.55
N SER A 278 12.89 9.55 -3.55
CA SER A 278 14.29 9.48 -3.09
C SER A 278 14.58 8.20 -2.30
N CYS A 279 13.59 7.70 -1.55
CA CYS A 279 13.69 6.47 -0.76
C CYS A 279 12.34 5.77 -0.65
N LEU A 280 12.34 4.53 -0.17
CA LEU A 280 11.11 3.72 -0.03
C LEU A 280 10.18 4.29 1.07
N GLU A 281 10.76 4.90 2.09
CA GLU A 281 10.02 5.55 3.18
C GLU A 281 9.17 6.70 2.64
N GLU A 282 9.72 7.54 1.76
CA GLU A 282 8.98 8.63 1.11
C GLU A 282 7.81 8.09 0.27
N ALA A 283 8.03 7.00 -0.47
CA ALA A 283 6.96 6.33 -1.21
C ALA A 283 5.86 5.77 -0.29
N GLN A 284 6.26 5.24 0.89
CA GLN A 284 5.34 4.76 1.90
C GLN A 284 4.51 5.90 2.51
N ASP A 285 5.13 7.03 2.82
CA ASP A 285 4.44 8.22 3.37
C ASP A 285 3.47 8.80 2.35
N HIS A 286 3.84 8.85 1.08
CA HIS A 286 2.96 9.23 -0.01
C HIS A 286 1.75 8.29 -0.12
N LEU A 287 1.95 6.98 -0.03
CA LEU A 287 0.87 5.99 0.00
C LEU A 287 -0.08 6.22 1.19
N LEU A 288 0.47 6.40 2.39
CA LEU A 288 -0.33 6.63 3.61
C LEU A 288 -1.16 7.93 3.52
N SER A 289 -0.56 9.01 3.01
CA SER A 289 -1.26 10.27 2.76
C SER A 289 -2.42 10.09 1.77
N THR A 290 -2.18 9.35 0.68
CA THR A 290 -3.22 9.02 -0.31
C THR A 290 -4.34 8.21 0.32
N LEU A 291 -4.03 7.17 1.09
CA LEU A 291 -5.02 6.33 1.79
C LEU A 291 -5.85 7.15 2.78
N LYS A 292 -5.23 8.05 3.54
CA LYS A 292 -5.93 8.97 4.44
C LYS A 292 -6.96 9.80 3.69
N SER A 293 -6.60 10.36 2.53
CA SER A 293 -7.51 11.10 1.66
C SER A 293 -8.64 10.22 1.11
N LEU A 294 -8.32 9.00 0.66
CA LEU A 294 -9.32 8.07 0.13
C LEU A 294 -10.32 7.64 1.19
N ASN A 295 -9.87 7.34 2.40
CA ASN A 295 -10.73 6.93 3.52
C ASN A 295 -11.59 8.06 4.09
N GLN A 296 -11.31 9.33 3.76
CA GLN A 296 -12.17 10.47 4.06
C GLN A 296 -13.32 10.65 3.07
N ARG A 297 -13.36 9.90 1.97
CA ARG A 297 -14.45 9.96 1.00
C ARG A 297 -15.71 9.31 1.55
N LYS A 298 -16.86 9.77 1.05
CA LYS A 298 -18.17 9.18 1.40
C LYS A 298 -18.30 7.79 0.76
N HIS A 299 -18.81 6.84 1.54
CA HIS A 299 -19.21 5.55 1.05
C HIS A 299 -20.45 5.70 0.16
N HIS A 300 -20.48 5.04 -0.98
CA HIS A 300 -21.55 5.22 -1.98
C HIS A 300 -22.93 4.75 -1.49
N GLU A 301 -22.99 3.83 -0.54
CA GLU A 301 -24.25 3.28 -0.01
C GLU A 301 -24.69 3.89 1.30
N HIS A 302 -23.76 4.19 2.21
CA HIS A 302 -24.06 4.63 3.58
C HIS A 302 -24.08 6.15 3.76
N SER A 303 -23.70 6.92 2.74
CA SER A 303 -23.58 8.40 2.82
C SER A 303 -22.59 8.93 3.88
N GLN A 304 -22.05 8.06 4.72
CA GLN A 304 -21.01 8.32 5.72
C GLN A 304 -19.62 8.13 5.10
N LYS A 305 -18.58 8.65 5.74
CA LYS A 305 -17.19 8.45 5.29
C LYS A 305 -16.71 7.05 5.66
N HIS A 306 -15.79 6.50 4.85
CA HIS A 306 -15.18 5.19 5.14
C HIS A 306 -14.56 5.14 6.54
N VAL A 307 -13.91 6.22 6.99
CA VAL A 307 -13.32 6.32 8.32
C VAL A 307 -14.37 6.35 9.46
N GLU A 308 -15.55 6.91 9.21
CA GLU A 308 -16.64 6.93 10.19
C GLU A 308 -17.24 5.53 10.36
N LEU A 309 -17.48 4.84 9.24
CA LEU A 309 -17.95 3.45 9.26
C LEU A 309 -16.91 2.51 9.91
N MET A 310 -15.60 2.74 9.68
CA MET A 310 -14.56 1.96 10.37
C MET A 310 -14.58 2.17 11.89
N LYS A 311 -14.90 3.39 12.37
CA LYS A 311 -15.09 3.63 13.80
C LYS A 311 -16.29 2.88 14.37
N GLU A 312 -17.37 2.73 13.60
CA GLU A 312 -18.51 1.88 13.99
C GLU A 312 -18.08 0.39 14.07
N GLU A 313 -17.24 -0.06 13.14
CA GLU A 313 -16.65 -1.40 13.18
C GLU A 313 -15.83 -1.61 14.45
N LYS A 314 -14.98 -0.63 14.80
CA LYS A 314 -14.20 -0.67 16.03
C LYS A 314 -15.06 -0.81 17.29
N MET A 315 -16.19 -0.11 17.37
CA MET A 315 -17.11 -0.20 18.52
C MET A 315 -17.78 -1.57 18.66
N LYS A 316 -17.93 -2.31 17.55
CA LYS A 316 -18.58 -3.63 17.52
C LYS A 316 -17.59 -4.79 17.50
N GLY A 317 -16.31 -4.51 17.25
CA GLY A 317 -15.24 -5.49 17.18
C GLY A 317 -14.63 -5.84 18.53
N SER A 318 -13.84 -6.90 18.56
CA SER A 318 -13.02 -7.24 19.73
C SER A 318 -11.92 -6.21 19.89
N GLN A 319 -11.87 -5.56 21.05
CA GLN A 319 -10.84 -4.55 21.32
C GLN A 319 -9.44 -5.18 21.37
N LEU A 320 -8.45 -4.43 20.90
CA LEU A 320 -7.06 -4.82 20.98
C LEU A 320 -6.53 -4.57 22.41
N THR A 321 -6.49 -5.60 23.23
CA THR A 321 -6.03 -5.53 24.64
C THR A 321 -4.67 -6.18 24.86
N ILE A 322 -4.11 -6.80 23.82
CA ILE A 322 -2.84 -7.53 23.89
C ILE A 322 -1.73 -6.75 23.19
N THR A 323 -0.48 -7.01 23.60
CA THR A 323 0.71 -6.44 22.94
C THR A 323 0.74 -6.83 21.46
N PRO A 324 1.34 -6.01 20.57
CA PRO A 324 1.49 -6.39 19.17
C PRO A 324 2.24 -7.71 19.01
N PHE A 325 1.79 -8.56 18.07
CA PHE A 325 2.52 -9.77 17.69
C PHE A 325 3.88 -9.40 17.12
N ASP A 326 4.91 -10.14 17.52
CA ASP A 326 6.24 -9.93 16.99
C ASP A 326 6.46 -10.77 15.72
N PRO A 327 6.48 -10.17 14.53
CA PRO A 327 6.60 -10.86 13.27
C PRO A 327 8.02 -11.34 12.94
N ALA A 328 9.01 -10.97 13.76
CA ALA A 328 10.40 -11.21 13.44
C ALA A 328 10.81 -12.65 13.67
N GLU A 329 11.59 -13.19 12.76
CA GLU A 329 12.23 -14.49 12.85
C GLU A 329 13.49 -14.40 13.71
N LEU A 330 13.67 -15.37 14.63
CA LEU A 330 14.86 -15.48 15.45
C LEU A 330 15.81 -16.51 14.86
N ILE A 331 17.03 -16.09 14.59
CA ILE A 331 18.12 -16.97 14.13
C ILE A 331 19.37 -16.76 14.98
N GLU A 332 20.20 -17.78 15.07
CA GLU A 332 21.51 -17.69 15.73
C GLU A 332 22.62 -17.64 14.68
N CYS A 333 23.53 -16.69 14.81
CA CYS A 333 24.62 -16.45 13.88
C CYS A 333 25.94 -16.32 14.64
N ARG A 334 27.04 -16.75 14.04
CA ARG A 334 28.39 -16.52 14.57
C ARG A 334 29.00 -15.28 13.95
N VAL A 335 29.64 -14.45 14.75
CA VAL A 335 30.39 -13.28 14.28
C VAL A 335 31.70 -13.72 13.65
N ASP A 336 31.95 -13.29 12.44
CA ASP A 336 33.16 -13.60 11.68
C ASP A 336 34.32 -12.66 12.03
N LYS A 337 35.50 -12.91 11.43
CA LYS A 337 36.72 -12.11 11.61
C LYS A 337 36.61 -10.66 11.08
N TYR A 338 35.62 -10.36 10.29
CA TYR A 338 35.33 -9.00 9.79
C TYR A 338 34.39 -8.23 10.70
N SER A 339 34.06 -8.80 11.87
CA SER A 339 33.07 -8.27 12.79
C SER A 339 31.71 -8.15 12.14
N THR A 340 31.31 -9.19 11.38
CA THR A 340 30.00 -9.26 10.75
C THR A 340 29.30 -10.59 11.00
N VAL A 341 27.99 -10.57 10.91
CA VAL A 341 27.15 -11.78 10.86
C VAL A 341 26.57 -11.91 9.46
N VAL A 342 26.47 -13.16 8.95
CA VAL A 342 25.90 -13.46 7.66
C VAL A 342 24.44 -13.86 7.81
N ILE A 343 23.56 -13.09 7.23
CA ILE A 343 22.10 -13.32 7.26
C ILE A 343 21.56 -13.21 5.84
N ASN A 344 20.92 -14.26 5.35
CA ASN A 344 20.41 -14.32 3.96
C ASN A 344 21.46 -13.88 2.92
N GLN A 345 22.70 -14.39 3.05
CA GLN A 345 23.87 -14.09 2.21
C GLN A 345 24.35 -12.62 2.26
N ASN A 346 23.85 -11.81 3.17
CA ASN A 346 24.31 -10.45 3.39
C ASN A 346 25.08 -10.33 4.70
N HIS A 347 26.09 -9.48 4.73
CA HIS A 347 26.94 -9.23 5.89
C HIS A 347 26.44 -8.01 6.65
N TYR A 348 26.24 -8.15 7.97
CA TYR A 348 25.82 -7.06 8.84
C TYR A 348 26.84 -6.85 9.95
N SER A 349 27.37 -5.65 10.08
CA SER A 349 28.41 -5.36 11.04
C SER A 349 27.90 -5.40 12.48
N VAL A 350 28.76 -5.81 13.39
CA VAL A 350 28.57 -5.76 14.84
C VAL A 350 29.78 -5.09 15.49
N PRO A 351 29.68 -4.59 16.74
CA PRO A 351 30.84 -4.06 17.43
C PRO A 351 31.97 -5.10 17.52
N GLU A 352 33.19 -4.69 17.26
CA GLU A 352 34.37 -5.56 17.12
C GLU A 352 34.73 -6.39 18.34
N GLY A 353 34.27 -5.99 19.53
CA GLY A 353 34.44 -6.78 20.75
C GLY A 353 33.74 -8.14 20.77
N TYR A 354 32.89 -8.41 19.78
CA TYR A 354 32.10 -9.64 19.70
C TYR A 354 32.57 -10.65 18.64
N VAL A 355 33.74 -10.43 18.04
CA VAL A 355 34.31 -11.36 17.06
C VAL A 355 34.44 -12.77 17.65
N GLY A 356 33.89 -13.77 16.95
CA GLY A 356 33.86 -15.16 17.38
C GLY A 356 32.68 -15.58 18.25
N ALA A 357 31.93 -14.60 18.81
CA ALA A 357 30.74 -14.86 19.62
C ALA A 357 29.55 -15.33 18.80
N TYR A 358 28.59 -16.00 19.44
CA TYR A 358 27.27 -16.29 18.88
C TYR A 358 26.29 -15.18 19.23
N ILE A 359 25.54 -14.73 18.24
CA ILE A 359 24.57 -13.62 18.31
C ILE A 359 23.19 -14.12 17.94
N LYS A 360 22.19 -13.72 18.69
CA LYS A 360 20.77 -13.90 18.31
C LYS A 360 20.35 -12.72 17.43
N ALA A 361 19.99 -13.02 16.20
CA ALA A 361 19.47 -12.04 15.24
C ALA A 361 17.95 -12.15 15.14
N LYS A 362 17.29 -11.01 15.28
CA LYS A 362 15.85 -10.85 15.11
C LYS A 362 15.59 -10.18 13.76
N LEU A 363 15.10 -10.97 12.79
CA LEU A 363 14.87 -10.55 11.40
C LEU A 363 13.46 -10.02 11.25
N GLY A 364 13.31 -8.70 11.21
CA GLY A 364 12.07 -8.05 10.84
C GLY A 364 11.92 -7.85 9.32
N ALA A 365 10.80 -7.27 8.90
CA ALA A 365 10.55 -6.94 7.50
C ALA A 365 11.45 -5.79 7.01
N GLU A 366 11.73 -4.80 7.86
CA GLU A 366 12.47 -3.58 7.53
C GLU A 366 13.83 -3.51 8.22
N THR A 367 13.96 -4.12 9.40
CA THR A 367 15.17 -4.02 10.25
C THR A 367 15.65 -5.39 10.73
N ILE A 368 16.93 -5.47 11.03
CA ILE A 368 17.58 -6.60 11.68
C ILE A 368 18.15 -6.10 12.98
N LYS A 369 17.77 -6.73 14.10
CA LYS A 369 18.27 -6.41 15.44
C LYS A 369 19.13 -7.56 15.95
N LEU A 370 20.32 -7.24 16.44
CA LEU A 370 21.32 -8.20 16.88
C LEU A 370 21.50 -8.12 18.40
N PHE A 371 21.38 -9.26 19.08
CA PHE A 371 21.36 -9.34 20.53
C PHE A 371 22.43 -10.31 21.03
N ILE A 372 23.12 -9.92 22.11
CA ILE A 372 23.99 -10.78 22.92
C ILE A 372 23.51 -10.70 24.37
N ASP A 373 23.28 -11.83 25.00
CA ASP A 373 22.81 -11.93 26.39
C ASP A 373 21.60 -11.03 26.69
N GLY A 374 20.68 -10.95 25.72
CA GLY A 374 19.47 -10.13 25.82
C GLY A 374 19.69 -8.63 25.57
N LYS A 375 20.93 -8.16 25.38
CA LYS A 375 21.24 -6.75 25.09
C LYS A 375 21.31 -6.50 23.59
N LEU A 376 20.65 -5.46 23.12
CA LEU A 376 20.74 -4.98 21.73
C LEU A 376 22.15 -4.41 21.49
N VAL A 377 22.92 -5.03 20.60
CA VAL A 377 24.29 -4.62 20.26
C VAL A 377 24.40 -3.91 18.92
N ALA A 378 23.51 -4.23 17.97
CA ALA A 378 23.42 -3.55 16.68
C ALA A 378 22.00 -3.60 16.10
N GLU A 379 21.65 -2.58 15.31
CA GLU A 379 20.43 -2.53 14.52
C GLU A 379 20.77 -2.02 13.13
N HIS A 380 20.31 -2.76 12.10
CA HIS A 380 20.56 -2.43 10.72
C HIS A 380 19.28 -2.42 9.92
N LYS A 381 19.23 -1.57 8.89
CA LYS A 381 18.20 -1.66 7.86
C LYS A 381 18.40 -2.96 7.07
N ARG A 382 17.32 -3.76 6.90
CA ARG A 382 17.40 -5.02 6.17
C ARG A 382 17.70 -4.78 4.69
N ASN A 383 18.71 -5.46 4.17
CA ASN A 383 19.02 -5.48 2.75
C ASN A 383 18.38 -6.72 2.12
N TRP A 384 17.62 -6.53 1.04
CA TRP A 384 16.95 -7.58 0.28
C TRP A 384 17.72 -8.03 -0.97
N GLY A 385 18.93 -7.47 -1.17
CA GLY A 385 19.89 -7.93 -2.17
C GLY A 385 20.63 -9.17 -1.73
N LEU A 386 21.59 -9.61 -2.56
CA LEU A 386 22.48 -10.72 -2.25
C LEU A 386 23.92 -10.21 -2.15
N HIS A 387 24.72 -10.85 -1.29
CA HIS A 387 26.15 -10.57 -1.11
C HIS A 387 26.47 -9.11 -0.80
N GLN A 388 25.56 -8.42 -0.11
CA GLN A 388 25.74 -7.03 0.28
C GLN A 388 26.39 -6.94 1.67
N TRP A 389 27.19 -5.89 1.85
CA TRP A 389 27.78 -5.54 3.13
C TRP A 389 27.02 -4.33 3.68
N VAL A 390 26.54 -4.44 4.91
CA VAL A 390 25.86 -3.35 5.63
C VAL A 390 26.72 -3.02 6.84
N MET A 391 27.47 -1.93 6.73
CA MET A 391 28.54 -1.58 7.65
C MET A 391 28.21 -0.31 8.42
N ASP A 392 28.38 -0.36 9.74
CA ASP A 392 28.33 0.82 10.60
C ASP A 392 29.74 1.21 11.02
N ILE A 393 30.15 2.44 10.74
CA ILE A 393 31.47 2.96 11.05
C ILE A 393 31.78 2.93 12.56
N TYR A 394 30.74 3.09 13.39
CA TYR A 394 30.90 3.08 14.84
C TYR A 394 31.24 1.71 15.43
N HIS A 395 31.10 0.63 14.64
CA HIS A 395 31.47 -0.71 15.09
C HIS A 395 32.97 -0.99 15.03
N TYR A 396 33.75 -0.20 14.30
CA TYR A 396 35.19 -0.44 14.00
C TYR A 396 36.14 0.62 14.57
N LEU A 397 35.68 1.44 15.50
CA LEU A 397 36.47 2.58 15.99
C LEU A 397 37.76 2.16 16.69
N ASP A 398 37.75 1.08 17.49
CA ASP A 398 38.96 0.60 18.18
C ASP A 398 40.00 0.04 17.18
N THR A 399 39.54 -0.62 16.10
CA THR A 399 40.41 -1.04 15.00
C THR A 399 40.95 0.16 14.24
N PHE A 400 40.15 1.19 13.97
CA PHE A 400 40.64 2.41 13.32
C PHE A 400 41.62 3.18 14.19
N GLN A 401 41.47 3.17 15.50
CA GLN A 401 42.43 3.78 16.42
C GLN A 401 43.80 3.10 16.32
N LYS A 402 43.83 1.77 16.19
CA LYS A 402 45.07 1.00 16.02
C LYS A 402 45.63 1.11 14.60
N LYS A 403 44.77 1.16 13.56
CA LYS A 403 45.12 1.16 12.13
C LYS A 403 44.52 2.37 11.43
N LYS A 404 45.00 3.57 11.74
CA LYS A 404 44.43 4.86 11.28
C LYS A 404 44.31 4.95 9.75
N GLY A 405 45.30 4.49 9.00
CA GLY A 405 45.27 4.49 7.53
C GLY A 405 44.21 3.58 6.90
N ALA A 406 43.59 2.68 7.66
CA ALA A 406 42.51 1.82 7.14
C ALA A 406 41.18 2.58 6.97
N LEU A 407 40.98 3.71 7.65
CA LEU A 407 39.75 4.47 7.64
C LEU A 407 39.42 5.01 6.24
N SER A 408 40.34 5.68 5.59
CA SER A 408 40.15 6.36 4.30
C SER A 408 39.71 5.43 3.18
N GLN A 409 40.13 4.16 3.22
CA GLN A 409 39.78 3.14 2.22
C GLN A 409 38.70 2.16 2.69
N SER A 410 38.09 2.38 3.87
CA SER A 410 37.16 1.45 4.46
C SER A 410 35.79 1.50 3.81
N GLU A 411 35.16 0.33 3.65
CA GLU A 411 33.77 0.21 3.27
C GLU A 411 32.83 0.91 4.29
N CYS A 412 33.22 0.94 5.57
CA CYS A 412 32.47 1.60 6.62
C CYS A 412 32.34 3.11 6.40
N LEU A 413 33.44 3.79 6.00
CA LEU A 413 33.40 5.22 5.66
C LEU A 413 32.59 5.44 4.36
N ARG A 414 32.72 4.56 3.37
CA ARG A 414 31.96 4.62 2.11
C ARG A 414 30.45 4.54 2.36
N GLN A 415 30.00 3.74 3.31
CA GLN A 415 28.59 3.56 3.68
C GLN A 415 28.11 4.53 4.78
N ALA A 416 28.99 5.26 5.41
CA ALA A 416 28.63 6.24 6.44
C ALA A 416 27.61 7.28 5.94
N PRO A 417 26.79 7.86 6.81
CA PRO A 417 25.86 8.93 6.45
C PRO A 417 26.53 10.05 5.67
N THR A 418 25.81 10.65 4.73
CA THR A 418 26.36 11.71 3.84
C THR A 418 26.99 12.86 4.61
N LYS A 419 26.42 13.23 5.77
CA LYS A 419 26.96 14.28 6.65
C LYS A 419 28.34 13.90 7.21
N ILE A 420 28.53 12.63 7.61
CA ILE A 420 29.84 12.12 8.12
C ILE A 420 30.88 12.08 7.00
N LYS A 421 30.48 11.60 5.80
CA LYS A 421 31.38 11.58 4.63
C LYS A 421 31.84 12.99 4.24
N LYS A 422 30.93 13.95 4.19
CA LYS A 422 31.26 15.35 3.90
C LYS A 422 32.17 15.93 4.97
N LEU A 423 31.89 15.68 6.24
CA LEU A 423 32.73 16.16 7.34
C LEU A 423 34.17 15.63 7.21
N TYR A 424 34.33 14.34 6.84
CA TYR A 424 35.64 13.77 6.57
C TYR A 424 36.30 14.40 5.35
N SER A 425 35.59 14.47 4.21
CA SER A 425 36.17 15.00 2.96
C SER A 425 36.54 16.47 3.02
N ASP A 426 35.79 17.27 3.76
CA ASP A 426 35.98 18.70 3.79
C ASP A 426 37.08 19.16 4.80
N TYR A 427 37.28 18.40 5.90
CA TYR A 427 38.12 18.89 7.02
C TYR A 427 39.15 17.88 7.56
N TYR A 428 38.99 16.56 7.25
CA TYR A 428 39.76 15.53 7.95
C TYR A 428 40.63 14.64 7.06
N ILE A 429 40.74 14.93 5.77
CA ILE A 429 41.67 14.19 4.89
C ILE A 429 43.08 14.41 5.39
N GLY A 430 43.82 13.30 5.67
CA GLY A 430 45.15 13.33 6.27
C GLY A 430 45.17 13.57 7.79
N LYS A 431 44.01 13.73 8.43
CA LYS A 431 43.84 13.91 9.87
C LYS A 431 42.98 12.79 10.49
N GLU A 432 43.20 11.56 10.04
CA GLU A 432 42.37 10.40 10.42
C GLU A 432 42.31 10.20 11.94
N LYS A 433 43.37 10.48 12.65
CA LYS A 433 43.41 10.38 14.13
C LYS A 433 42.37 11.28 14.79
N GLU A 434 42.37 12.55 14.41
CA GLU A 434 41.43 13.55 14.95
C GLU A 434 39.97 13.20 14.59
N PHE A 435 39.76 12.69 13.37
CA PHE A 435 38.43 12.28 12.95
C PHE A 435 37.90 11.05 13.72
N ILE A 436 38.77 10.08 14.00
CA ILE A 436 38.41 8.90 14.80
C ILE A 436 38.05 9.35 16.24
N GLU A 437 38.80 10.27 16.84
CA GLU A 437 38.49 10.85 18.15
C GLU A 437 37.10 11.54 18.14
N LEU A 438 36.79 12.30 17.09
CA LEU A 438 35.49 12.92 16.92
C LEU A 438 34.35 11.87 16.78
N LEU A 439 34.57 10.80 16.03
CA LEU A 439 33.61 9.70 15.91
C LEU A 439 33.37 8.98 17.24
N PHE A 440 34.39 8.78 18.06
CA PHE A 440 34.26 8.28 19.43
C PHE A 440 33.38 9.18 20.29
N TYR A 441 33.64 10.49 20.24
CA TYR A 441 32.83 11.47 20.96
C TYR A 441 31.37 11.41 20.56
N ILE A 442 31.06 11.36 19.23
CA ILE A 442 29.71 11.25 18.71
C ILE A 442 29.05 9.95 19.18
N LYS A 443 29.77 8.81 19.15
CA LYS A 443 29.28 7.50 19.62
C LYS A 443 28.85 7.52 21.09
N VAL A 444 29.68 8.11 21.95
CA VAL A 444 29.45 8.16 23.41
C VAL A 444 28.30 9.11 23.75
N HIS A 445 28.32 10.31 23.20
CA HIS A 445 27.38 11.37 23.57
C HIS A 445 26.10 11.39 22.74
N LYS A 446 26.01 10.62 21.63
CA LYS A 446 24.86 10.55 20.70
C LYS A 446 24.40 11.94 20.23
N ASN A 447 25.31 12.91 20.09
CA ASN A 447 25.01 14.33 19.86
C ASN A 447 25.50 14.83 18.50
N PHE A 448 25.32 14.03 17.43
CA PHE A 448 25.81 14.35 16.09
C PHE A 448 25.32 15.72 15.57
N GLU A 449 24.06 16.09 15.79
CA GLU A 449 23.53 17.39 15.34
C GLU A 449 24.26 18.57 15.99
N ARG A 450 24.62 18.44 17.26
CA ARG A 450 25.38 19.47 17.98
C ARG A 450 26.80 19.61 17.43
N VAL A 451 27.44 18.50 17.10
CA VAL A 451 28.73 18.51 16.40
C VAL A 451 28.62 19.26 15.08
N MET A 452 27.55 19.04 14.33
CA MET A 452 27.30 19.74 13.05
C MET A 452 27.04 21.25 13.25
N GLU A 453 26.39 21.64 14.34
CA GLU A 453 26.21 23.04 14.71
C GLU A 453 27.56 23.70 15.04
N ALA A 454 28.40 23.03 15.83
CA ALA A 454 29.74 23.50 16.14
C ALA A 454 30.61 23.65 14.88
N VAL A 455 30.54 22.70 13.95
CA VAL A 455 31.19 22.78 12.63
C VAL A 455 30.70 24.00 11.86
N LYS A 456 29.40 24.27 11.81
CA LYS A 456 28.85 25.46 11.14
C LYS A 456 29.33 26.75 11.77
N GLN A 457 29.39 26.85 13.10
CA GLN A 457 29.93 28.02 13.82
C GLN A 457 31.41 28.26 13.48
N LEU A 458 32.24 27.22 13.52
CA LEU A 458 33.65 27.32 13.17
C LEU A 458 33.85 27.71 11.70
N THR A 459 33.09 27.11 10.79
CA THR A 459 33.16 27.41 9.36
C THR A 459 32.74 28.85 9.04
N SER A 460 31.78 29.42 9.79
CA SER A 460 31.37 30.83 9.62
C SER A 460 32.47 31.82 9.97
N ILE A 461 33.45 31.44 10.81
CA ILE A 461 34.61 32.23 11.14
C ILE A 461 35.72 31.99 10.09
N ARG A 462 36.18 30.77 9.96
CA ARG A 462 37.14 30.30 8.94
C ARG A 462 37.12 28.78 8.86
N SER A 463 37.18 28.25 7.64
CA SER A 463 37.19 26.79 7.41
C SER A 463 38.38 26.07 8.08
N ASP A 464 39.54 26.73 8.14
CA ASP A 464 40.75 26.18 8.77
C ASP A 464 40.61 26.02 10.29
N TYR A 465 39.57 26.60 10.90
CA TYR A 465 39.34 26.51 12.35
C TYR A 465 38.60 25.22 12.73
N VAL A 466 38.14 24.45 11.78
CA VAL A 466 37.47 23.16 12.05
C VAL A 466 38.53 22.14 12.49
N SER A 467 38.58 21.85 13.78
CA SER A 467 39.39 20.79 14.39
C SER A 467 38.58 20.08 15.47
N THR A 468 38.94 18.84 15.77
CA THR A 468 38.26 18.05 16.80
C THR A 468 38.24 18.73 18.13
N GLU A 469 39.38 19.25 18.59
CA GLU A 469 39.52 19.95 19.88
C GLU A 469 38.54 21.12 20.01
N ARG A 470 38.43 21.97 18.97
CA ARG A 470 37.53 23.13 18.99
C ARG A 470 36.04 22.72 18.92
N ILE A 471 35.72 21.68 18.13
CA ILE A 471 34.36 21.13 18.10
C ILE A 471 33.96 20.62 19.46
N LEU A 472 34.83 19.84 20.12
CA LEU A 472 34.59 19.29 21.46
C LEU A 472 34.41 20.42 22.48
N PHE A 473 35.30 21.43 22.46
CA PHE A 473 35.21 22.60 23.33
C PHE A 473 33.84 23.30 23.21
N ILE A 474 33.36 23.57 22.00
CA ILE A 474 32.03 24.18 21.77
C ILE A 474 30.91 23.25 22.26
N CYS A 475 31.02 21.95 21.99
CA CYS A 475 30.03 20.98 22.42
C CYS A 475 29.95 20.84 23.94
N GLU A 476 31.04 20.98 24.66
CA GLU A 476 31.12 20.91 26.13
C GLU A 476 30.63 22.19 26.80
N GLN A 477 31.00 23.37 26.31
CA GLN A 477 30.58 24.66 26.88
C GLN A 477 29.06 24.90 26.81
N THR A 478 28.41 24.41 25.77
CA THR A 478 26.95 24.57 25.59
C THR A 478 26.12 23.40 26.16
N SER A 479 26.70 22.40 26.79
CA SER A 479 25.95 21.46 27.61
C SER A 479 25.37 22.24 28.80
N PRO A 480 24.02 22.17 29.02
CA PRO A 480 23.54 22.57 30.33
C PRO A 480 24.34 21.73 31.32
N VAL A 481 25.05 22.39 32.18
CA VAL A 481 25.69 21.74 33.33
C VAL A 481 24.59 20.80 33.85
N ARG A 482 24.75 19.49 33.70
CA ARG A 482 24.05 18.56 34.56
C ARG A 482 24.51 19.02 35.92
N GLY A 483 23.62 19.73 36.62
CA GLY A 483 23.94 20.18 37.96
C GLY A 483 24.54 18.97 38.62
N ASN A 484 25.82 19.07 38.97
CA ASN A 484 26.30 18.24 40.00
C ASN A 484 25.16 18.31 41.01
N THR A 485 24.49 17.24 41.25
CA THR A 485 23.90 16.99 42.54
C THR A 485 25.12 16.98 43.44
N PHE A 486 25.57 18.22 43.80
CA PHE A 486 26.24 18.38 45.02
C PHE A 486 25.28 17.71 46.00
N TYR A 487 25.67 16.59 46.54
CA TYR A 487 25.20 16.25 47.86
C TYR A 487 25.38 17.56 48.61
N GLU A 488 24.26 18.20 48.98
CA GLU A 488 24.33 19.32 49.90
C GLU A 488 24.98 18.73 51.14
N ASP A 489 26.30 18.91 51.18
CA ASP A 489 27.10 18.57 52.33
C ASP A 489 26.53 19.49 53.44
N ASP A 490 26.18 18.98 54.58
CA ASP A 490 25.68 19.74 55.73
C ASP A 490 26.55 20.97 56.00
N THR A 491 27.85 20.90 55.65
CA THR A 491 28.83 22.00 55.66
C THR A 491 28.49 23.15 54.70
N ALA A 492 27.90 22.88 53.52
CA ALA A 492 27.54 23.95 52.55
C ALA A 492 26.27 24.68 52.99
N GLN A 493 25.30 23.97 53.57
CA GLN A 493 24.09 24.58 54.15
C GLN A 493 24.44 25.40 55.38
N GLN A 494 25.37 24.92 56.20
CA GLN A 494 25.86 25.62 57.38
C GLN A 494 26.66 26.89 57.03
N ALA A 495 27.46 26.83 55.97
CA ALA A 495 28.17 27.99 55.42
C ALA A 495 27.22 29.05 54.86
N GLN A 496 26.16 28.63 54.11
CA GLN A 496 25.14 29.54 53.60
C GLN A 496 24.27 30.16 54.72
N SER A 497 23.95 29.39 55.75
CA SER A 497 23.26 29.89 56.95
C SER A 497 24.10 30.91 57.70
N ASN A 498 25.40 30.64 57.89
CA ASN A 498 26.33 31.56 58.51
C ASN A 498 26.52 32.86 57.71
N MET A 499 26.62 32.77 56.35
CA MET A 499 26.69 33.97 55.50
C MET A 499 25.42 34.82 55.58
N LYS A 500 24.22 34.23 55.66
CA LYS A 500 22.98 34.97 55.89
C LYS A 500 22.94 35.63 57.26
N ALA A 501 23.42 34.96 58.30
CA ALA A 501 23.55 35.53 59.64
C ALA A 501 24.51 36.71 59.69
N TYR A 502 25.67 36.62 59.00
CA TYR A 502 26.62 37.73 58.87
C TYR A 502 26.04 38.93 58.11
N ALA A 503 25.32 38.69 57.02
CA ALA A 503 24.66 39.75 56.25
C ALA A 503 23.57 40.49 57.07
N SER A 504 22.83 39.78 57.91
CA SER A 504 21.83 40.40 58.80
C SER A 504 22.51 41.29 59.93
N ILE A 505 23.70 40.92 60.43
CA ILE A 505 24.44 41.70 61.40
C ILE A 505 25.01 42.95 60.73
N PHE A 506 25.45 42.89 59.46
CA PHE A 506 25.92 44.08 58.74
C PHE A 506 24.77 45.06 58.44
N ASN A 507 23.62 44.61 58.06
CA ASN A 507 22.48 45.47 57.82
C ASN A 507 21.89 46.09 59.09
N GLN A 508 21.98 45.44 60.27
CA GLN A 508 21.62 46.05 61.57
C GLN A 508 22.62 47.13 62.02
N LYS A 509 23.91 47.08 61.59
CA LYS A 509 24.86 48.12 61.89
C LYS A 509 24.71 49.39 61.06
N GLU A 510 24.14 49.31 59.86
CA GLU A 510 23.78 50.48 59.04
C GLU A 510 22.59 51.25 59.60
N GLU A 511 21.60 50.56 60.19
CA GLU A 511 20.48 51.22 60.85
C GLU A 511 20.79 51.90 62.21
N GLU A 512 21.86 51.48 62.93
CA GLU A 512 22.27 52.11 64.17
C GLU A 512 23.17 53.38 63.98
N VAL A 513 23.69 53.59 62.76
CA VAL A 513 24.54 54.77 62.48
C VAL A 513 23.77 56.01 62.09
N ASP A 514 22.50 55.86 61.67
CA ASP A 514 21.62 57.00 61.30
C ASP A 514 20.80 57.61 62.43
N ILE A 515 21.01 57.19 63.71
CA ILE A 515 20.28 57.73 64.88
C ILE A 515 21.08 58.72 65.71
N TYR A 516 22.40 58.93 65.41
CA TYR A 516 23.18 59.96 66.11
C TYR A 516 23.90 60.90 65.10
N GLY A 517 23.12 61.81 64.53
CA GLY A 517 23.66 62.86 63.69
C GLY A 517 22.67 64.00 63.48
N THR A 518 22.40 64.74 64.55
CA THR A 518 22.03 66.18 64.53
C THR A 518 22.78 66.89 65.55
#